data_5d0268e4cf3f3b998f0daf0270b53fbf
#
_entry.id   5d0268e4cf3f3b998f0daf0270b53fbf
#
_cell.length_a   1.000
_cell.length_b   1.000
_cell.length_c   1.000
_cell.angle_alpha   90.00
_cell.angle_beta   90.00
_cell.angle_gamma   90.00
#
_symmetry.space_group_name_H-M   'P 1'
#
loop_
_entity.id
_entity.type
_entity.pdbx_description
1 polymer ?
#
loop_
_entity_poly.entity_id
_entity_poly.type
_entity_poly.pdbx_seq_one_letter_code
_entity_poly.pdbx_strand_id
1 'polypeptide(L)'
;TIFWRRLSSDILNITLTKRGKLNGKDIPMCGVPHHSSEKYMELLIKKGINIAICEQTETPDQAKKRGYKALVNREVVRIITPGTILEYNLIGLKTNNFLLSVNDVRGDISISWVDISTGKVSTLSTTIEKVSSVIDRINPSEVIVSN
;
A
#
# COMPACT_ATOMS: atom_id res chain seq x y z
N THR A 1 -10.04 12.96 0.18
CA THR A 1 -10.50 12.12 -0.96
C THR A 1 -10.23 12.77 -2.33
N ILE A 2 -10.48 14.06 -2.52
CA ILE A 2 -10.23 14.77 -3.79
C ILE A 2 -8.73 14.91 -4.07
N PHE A 3 -7.93 15.17 -3.07
CA PHE A 3 -6.47 15.29 -3.16
C PHE A 3 -5.82 14.00 -3.70
N TRP A 4 -6.18 12.84 -3.14
CA TRP A 4 -5.62 11.55 -3.56
C TRP A 4 -5.94 11.18 -5.02
N ARG A 5 -7.10 11.57 -5.54
CA ARG A 5 -7.49 11.30 -6.94
C ARG A 5 -6.66 12.10 -7.94
N ARG A 6 -6.34 13.36 -7.61
CA ARG A 6 -5.43 14.19 -8.42
C ARG A 6 -4.01 13.64 -8.36
N LEU A 7 -3.50 13.37 -7.17
CA LEU A 7 -2.16 12.80 -6.99
C LEU A 7 -1.99 11.48 -7.76
N SER A 8 -2.97 10.57 -7.71
CA SER A 8 -2.92 9.32 -8.47
C SER A 8 -2.95 9.56 -9.97
N SER A 9 -3.77 10.50 -10.45
CA SER A 9 -3.80 10.87 -11.88
C SER A 9 -2.44 11.37 -12.36
N ASP A 10 -1.78 12.22 -11.59
CA ASP A 10 -0.49 12.81 -11.93
C ASP A 10 0.63 11.75 -11.91
N ILE A 11 0.67 10.91 -10.87
CA ILE A 11 1.70 9.86 -10.72
C ILE A 11 1.56 8.79 -11.80
N LEU A 12 0.33 8.39 -12.10
CA LEU A 12 0.04 7.32 -13.06
C LEU A 12 -0.04 7.83 -14.51
N ASN A 13 0.03 9.14 -14.71
CA ASN A 13 -0.17 9.80 -16.01
C ASN A 13 -1.45 9.34 -16.72
N ILE A 14 -2.57 9.32 -15.96
CA ILE A 14 -3.89 8.92 -16.47
C ILE A 14 -4.86 10.08 -16.39
N THR A 15 -5.83 10.09 -17.31
CA THR A 15 -6.80 11.19 -17.42
C THR A 15 -7.68 11.28 -16.18
N LEU A 16 -7.73 12.47 -15.58
CA LEU A 16 -8.68 12.80 -14.54
C LEU A 16 -10.04 13.14 -15.19
N THR A 17 -11.04 12.33 -14.91
CA THR A 17 -12.41 12.49 -15.37
C THR A 17 -13.32 12.97 -14.24
N LYS A 18 -14.61 13.14 -14.50
CA LYS A 18 -15.63 13.56 -13.55
C LYS A 18 -16.77 12.55 -13.55
N ARG A 19 -17.28 12.19 -12.37
CA ARG A 19 -18.46 11.33 -12.24
C ARG A 19 -19.38 11.83 -11.13
N GLY A 20 -20.51 12.41 -11.55
CA GLY A 20 -21.52 12.94 -10.63
C GLY A 20 -21.10 14.24 -9.94
N LYS A 21 -21.96 14.72 -9.06
CA LYS A 21 -21.74 15.93 -8.25
C LYS A 21 -22.01 15.64 -6.78
N LEU A 22 -21.21 16.24 -5.90
CA LEU A 22 -21.42 16.26 -4.46
C LEU A 22 -21.46 17.73 -4.03
N ASN A 23 -22.55 18.16 -3.41
CA ASN A 23 -22.78 19.55 -3.01
C ASN A 23 -22.50 20.57 -4.12
N GLY A 24 -22.99 20.28 -5.34
CA GLY A 24 -22.82 21.12 -6.54
C GLY A 24 -21.44 21.09 -7.19
N LYS A 25 -20.45 20.43 -6.58
CA LYS A 25 -19.09 20.31 -7.12
C LYS A 25 -18.90 18.96 -7.82
N ASP A 26 -18.22 18.97 -8.95
CA ASP A 26 -17.88 17.77 -9.69
C ASP A 26 -16.99 16.83 -8.82
N ILE A 27 -17.29 15.52 -8.87
CA ILE A 27 -16.47 14.50 -8.21
C ILE A 27 -15.40 14.05 -9.19
N PRO A 28 -14.12 14.40 -8.99
CA PRO A 28 -13.05 13.94 -9.85
C PRO A 28 -12.90 12.42 -9.73
N MET A 29 -12.64 11.75 -10.85
CA MET A 29 -12.44 10.32 -10.93
C MET A 29 -11.32 10.01 -11.91
N CYS A 30 -10.45 9.08 -11.56
CA CYS A 30 -9.55 8.42 -12.48
C CYS A 30 -9.77 6.92 -12.41
N GLY A 31 -9.48 6.21 -13.47
CA GLY A 31 -9.67 4.77 -13.53
C GLY A 31 -8.67 4.11 -14.47
N VAL A 32 -8.36 2.87 -14.16
CA VAL A 32 -7.48 2.01 -14.95
C VAL A 32 -8.22 0.73 -15.32
N PRO A 33 -7.90 0.10 -16.45
CA PRO A 33 -8.45 -1.21 -16.78
C PRO A 33 -8.03 -2.25 -15.75
N HIS A 34 -8.94 -3.14 -15.37
CA HIS A 34 -8.67 -4.16 -14.35
C HIS A 34 -7.45 -5.05 -14.70
N HIS A 35 -7.34 -5.47 -15.97
CA HIS A 35 -6.21 -6.30 -16.44
C HIS A 35 -4.84 -5.59 -16.39
N SER A 36 -4.83 -4.27 -16.26
CA SER A 36 -3.60 -3.47 -16.15
C SER A 36 -3.33 -2.95 -14.73
N SER A 37 -4.18 -3.30 -13.76
CA SER A 37 -4.11 -2.78 -12.39
C SER A 37 -2.77 -3.04 -11.71
N GLU A 38 -2.17 -4.21 -11.91
CA GLU A 38 -0.87 -4.57 -11.33
C GLU A 38 0.23 -3.57 -11.71
N LYS A 39 0.32 -3.21 -12.99
CA LYS A 39 1.31 -2.24 -13.48
C LYS A 39 1.14 -0.86 -12.81
N TYR A 40 -0.09 -0.42 -12.61
CA TYR A 40 -0.38 0.85 -11.95
C TYR A 40 -0.12 0.79 -10.44
N MET A 41 -0.40 -0.35 -9.81
CA MET A 41 -0.02 -0.60 -8.41
C MET A 41 1.49 -0.54 -8.23
N GLU A 42 2.27 -1.16 -9.12
CA GLU A 42 3.73 -1.09 -9.12
C GLU A 42 4.25 0.35 -9.13
N LEU A 43 3.70 1.20 -10.02
CA LEU A 43 4.11 2.60 -10.13
C LEU A 43 3.84 3.39 -8.84
N LEU A 44 2.69 3.16 -8.20
CA LEU A 44 2.33 3.80 -6.93
C LEU A 44 3.25 3.35 -5.80
N ILE A 45 3.51 2.05 -5.69
CA ILE A 45 4.38 1.49 -4.66
C ILE A 45 5.82 1.99 -4.81
N LYS A 46 6.36 2.05 -6.02
CA LYS A 46 7.69 2.64 -6.30
C LYS A 46 7.79 4.11 -5.89
N LYS A 47 6.66 4.80 -5.73
CA LYS A 47 6.57 6.16 -5.20
C LYS A 47 6.30 6.20 -3.69
N GLY A 48 6.39 5.06 -2.99
CA GLY A 48 6.15 4.97 -1.55
C GLY A 48 4.68 5.12 -1.14
N ILE A 49 3.73 4.89 -2.07
CA ILE A 49 2.30 5.06 -1.80
C ILE A 49 1.68 3.72 -1.42
N ASN A 50 1.09 3.64 -0.23
CA ASN A 50 0.33 2.48 0.21
C ASN A 50 -1.00 2.39 -0.53
N ILE A 51 -1.41 1.17 -0.89
CA ILE A 51 -2.61 0.88 -1.66
C ILE A 51 -3.57 0.04 -0.82
N ALA A 52 -4.83 0.49 -0.71
CA ALA A 52 -5.91 -0.31 -0.17
C ALA A 52 -6.82 -0.81 -1.30
N ILE A 53 -6.88 -2.11 -1.49
CA ILE A 53 -7.79 -2.75 -2.44
C ILE A 53 -9.14 -2.92 -1.74
N CYS A 54 -10.16 -2.36 -2.37
CA CYS A 54 -11.52 -2.38 -1.86
C CYS A 54 -12.44 -3.06 -2.86
N GLU A 55 -13.06 -4.16 -2.46
CA GLU A 55 -13.97 -4.95 -3.29
C GLU A 55 -15.42 -4.81 -2.86
N GLN A 56 -16.33 -5.13 -3.78
CA GLN A 56 -17.75 -5.19 -3.49
C GLN A 56 -18.07 -6.52 -2.81
N THR A 57 -18.64 -6.46 -1.60
CA THR A 57 -18.99 -7.65 -0.81
C THR A 57 -20.44 -8.13 -1.05
N GLU A 58 -21.18 -7.39 -1.88
CA GLU A 58 -22.56 -7.76 -2.28
C GLU A 58 -22.84 -7.38 -3.72
N THR A 59 -23.85 -8.00 -4.31
CA THR A 59 -24.33 -7.67 -5.65
C THR A 59 -25.23 -6.42 -5.63
N PRO A 60 -25.38 -5.69 -6.74
CA PRO A 60 -26.33 -4.57 -6.83
C PRO A 60 -27.76 -4.95 -6.50
N ASP A 61 -28.18 -6.19 -6.79
CA ASP A 61 -29.55 -6.66 -6.51
C ASP A 61 -29.74 -6.94 -5.00
N GLN A 62 -28.71 -7.39 -4.31
CA GLN A 62 -28.71 -7.49 -2.85
C GLN A 62 -28.81 -6.10 -2.20
N ALA A 63 -28.05 -5.13 -2.69
CA ALA A 63 -28.14 -3.74 -2.21
C ALA A 63 -29.53 -3.13 -2.41
N LYS A 64 -30.17 -3.35 -3.56
CA LYS A 64 -31.54 -2.87 -3.86
C LYS A 64 -32.59 -3.39 -2.88
N LYS A 65 -32.41 -4.60 -2.30
CA LYS A 65 -33.32 -5.15 -1.26
C LYS A 65 -33.35 -4.29 0.01
N ARG A 66 -32.28 -3.54 0.30
CA ARG A 66 -32.20 -2.60 1.43
C ARG A 66 -32.82 -1.23 1.13
N GLY A 67 -33.09 -0.95 -0.16
CA GLY A 67 -33.72 0.28 -0.62
C GLY A 67 -33.24 0.68 -2.02
N TYR A 68 -34.09 1.34 -2.79
CA TYR A 68 -33.79 1.72 -4.18
C TYR A 68 -32.51 2.57 -4.35
N LYS A 69 -32.15 3.36 -3.32
CA LYS A 69 -30.95 4.23 -3.30
C LYS A 69 -29.80 3.63 -2.49
N ALA A 70 -29.90 2.37 -2.04
CA ALA A 70 -28.82 1.75 -1.26
C ALA A 70 -27.57 1.58 -2.09
N LEU A 71 -26.44 2.02 -1.53
CA LEU A 71 -25.12 1.80 -2.13
C LEU A 71 -24.66 0.37 -1.87
N VAL A 72 -23.96 -0.21 -2.83
CA VAL A 72 -23.33 -1.53 -2.69
C VAL A 72 -22.26 -1.46 -1.61
N ASN A 73 -22.28 -2.42 -0.68
CA ASN A 73 -21.28 -2.52 0.37
C ASN A 73 -19.90 -2.84 -0.24
N ARG A 74 -18.88 -2.24 0.35
CA ARG A 74 -17.48 -2.42 -0.03
C ARG A 74 -16.63 -2.53 1.20
N GLU A 75 -15.66 -3.44 1.13
CA GLU A 75 -14.71 -3.67 2.22
C GLU A 75 -13.29 -3.67 1.70
N VAL A 76 -12.36 -3.23 2.53
CA VAL A 76 -10.93 -3.33 2.22
C VAL A 76 -10.52 -4.79 2.42
N VAL A 77 -10.21 -5.46 1.31
CA VAL A 77 -9.81 -6.88 1.31
C VAL A 77 -8.30 -7.04 1.41
N ARG A 78 -7.53 -6.01 1.05
CA ARG A 78 -6.07 -6.07 1.06
C ARG A 78 -5.46 -4.68 1.16
N ILE A 79 -4.35 -4.59 1.91
CA ILE A 79 -3.45 -3.42 1.95
C ILE A 79 -2.10 -3.88 1.41
N ILE A 80 -1.55 -3.11 0.45
CA ILE A 80 -0.24 -3.34 -0.14
C ILE A 80 0.64 -2.14 0.21
N THR A 81 1.80 -2.42 0.80
CA THR A 81 2.82 -1.43 1.14
C THR A 81 4.14 -1.81 0.48
N PRO A 82 5.13 -0.91 0.39
CA PRO A 82 6.44 -1.24 -0.20
C PRO A 82 7.11 -2.48 0.43
N GLY A 83 6.94 -2.67 1.74
CA GLY A 83 7.53 -3.78 2.50
C GLY A 83 6.69 -5.05 2.52
N THR A 84 5.43 -5.03 2.05
CA THR A 84 4.51 -6.19 2.10
C THR A 84 4.10 -6.70 0.73
N ILE A 85 4.79 -6.30 -0.33
CA ILE A 85 4.54 -6.79 -1.69
C ILE A 85 4.96 -8.26 -1.80
N LEU A 86 4.01 -9.13 -2.18
CA LEU A 86 4.25 -10.55 -2.43
C LEU A 86 4.32 -10.89 -3.92
N GLU A 87 3.83 -10.00 -4.78
CA GLU A 87 3.81 -10.22 -6.21
C GLU A 87 5.20 -10.08 -6.81
N TYR A 88 5.73 -11.18 -7.35
CA TYR A 88 7.05 -11.20 -8.02
C TYR A 88 7.19 -10.17 -9.13
N ASN A 89 6.11 -9.88 -9.85
CA ASN A 89 6.09 -8.87 -10.91
C ASN A 89 6.29 -7.44 -10.37
N LEU A 90 5.97 -7.20 -9.09
CA LEU A 90 6.06 -5.89 -8.44
C LEU A 90 7.39 -5.68 -7.72
N ILE A 91 8.07 -6.76 -7.28
CA ILE A 91 9.34 -6.69 -6.55
C ILE A 91 10.53 -6.48 -7.50
N GLY A 92 10.41 -6.92 -8.76
CA GLY A 92 11.57 -7.02 -9.67
C GLY A 92 12.41 -8.27 -9.40
N LEU A 93 12.69 -9.04 -10.44
CA LEU A 93 13.22 -10.40 -10.38
C LEU A 93 14.62 -10.58 -9.73
N LYS A 94 15.27 -9.51 -9.23
CA LYS A 94 16.66 -9.59 -8.72
C LYS A 94 16.95 -8.73 -7.49
N THR A 95 15.95 -8.16 -6.82
CA THR A 95 16.18 -7.31 -5.65
C THR A 95 15.50 -7.91 -4.42
N ASN A 96 16.25 -8.00 -3.32
CA ASN A 96 15.68 -8.32 -2.02
C ASN A 96 14.63 -7.27 -1.63
N ASN A 97 13.56 -7.68 -0.99
CA ASN A 97 12.55 -6.78 -0.44
C ASN A 97 12.51 -6.93 1.08
N PHE A 98 13.21 -6.04 1.77
CA PHE A 98 13.32 -6.12 3.22
C PHE A 98 12.20 -5.32 3.91
N LEU A 99 11.46 -6.01 4.76
CA LEU A 99 10.61 -5.42 5.79
C LEU A 99 11.36 -5.50 7.12
N LEU A 100 11.59 -4.37 7.77
CA LEU A 100 12.39 -4.25 8.97
C LEU A 100 11.55 -3.78 10.15
N SER A 101 11.76 -4.35 11.32
CA SER A 101 11.16 -3.91 12.57
C SER A 101 12.24 -3.51 13.58
N VAL A 102 12.01 -2.37 14.22
CA VAL A 102 12.83 -1.90 15.36
C VAL A 102 11.98 -1.98 16.61
N ASN A 103 12.52 -2.63 17.65
CA ASN A 103 11.86 -2.73 18.93
C ASN A 103 12.82 -2.28 20.05
N ASP A 104 12.32 -1.46 20.96
CA ASP A 104 13.01 -0.99 22.15
C ASP A 104 12.33 -1.55 23.40
N VAL A 105 13.08 -2.30 24.19
CA VAL A 105 12.61 -2.79 25.48
C VAL A 105 13.56 -2.31 26.57
N ARG A 106 13.20 -1.22 27.22
CA ARG A 106 13.97 -0.62 28.34
C ARG A 106 15.41 -0.24 27.99
N GLY A 107 15.63 0.20 26.75
CA GLY A 107 16.95 0.58 26.24
C GLY A 107 17.70 -0.55 25.52
N ASP A 108 17.18 -1.78 25.56
CA ASP A 108 17.69 -2.89 24.76
C ASP A 108 17.02 -2.87 23.38
N ILE A 109 17.77 -2.47 22.37
CA ILE A 109 17.25 -2.34 21.01
C ILE A 109 17.54 -3.61 20.22
N SER A 110 16.49 -4.14 19.62
CA SER A 110 16.55 -5.23 18.66
C SER A 110 15.98 -4.80 17.31
N ILE A 111 16.68 -5.20 16.26
CA ILE A 111 16.28 -5.00 14.87
C ILE A 111 16.08 -6.38 14.26
N SER A 112 14.90 -6.60 13.69
CA SER A 112 14.59 -7.81 12.95
C SER A 112 14.14 -7.45 11.55
N TRP A 113 14.57 -8.22 10.56
CA TRP A 113 14.11 -8.00 9.18
C TRP A 113 13.85 -9.31 8.48
N VAL A 114 12.90 -9.28 7.56
CA VAL A 114 12.56 -10.38 6.70
C VAL A 114 12.74 -9.96 5.24
N ASP A 115 13.37 -10.79 4.47
CA ASP A 115 13.36 -10.68 3.02
C ASP A 115 12.07 -11.35 2.50
N ILE A 116 11.12 -10.52 2.07
CA ILE A 116 9.81 -11.00 1.60
C ILE A 116 9.94 -11.87 0.34
N SER A 117 11.00 -11.65 -0.45
CA SER A 117 11.22 -12.42 -1.69
C SER A 117 11.68 -13.87 -1.42
N THR A 118 12.38 -14.10 -0.30
CA THR A 118 12.95 -15.40 0.04
C THR A 118 12.38 -16.01 1.32
N GLY A 119 11.68 -15.23 2.14
CA GLY A 119 11.20 -15.62 3.46
C GLY A 119 12.30 -15.69 4.53
N LYS A 120 13.54 -15.28 4.22
CA LYS A 120 14.66 -15.33 5.16
C LYS A 120 14.49 -14.25 6.24
N VAL A 121 14.49 -14.67 7.49
CA VAL A 121 14.43 -13.78 8.66
C VAL A 121 15.81 -13.66 9.31
N SER A 122 16.15 -12.46 9.74
CA SER A 122 17.38 -12.15 10.47
C SER A 122 17.09 -11.22 11.63
N THR A 123 17.89 -11.26 12.68
CA THR A 123 17.77 -10.39 13.85
C THR A 123 19.14 -9.96 14.34
N LEU A 124 19.19 -8.78 14.98
CA LEU A 124 20.39 -8.17 15.51
C LEU A 124 20.03 -7.35 16.76
N SER A 125 20.77 -7.57 17.86
CA SER A 125 20.74 -6.66 19.00
C SER A 125 21.76 -5.54 18.78
N THR A 126 21.39 -4.29 19.11
CA THR A 126 22.21 -3.10 18.85
C THR A 126 21.96 -2.00 19.89
N THR A 127 22.67 -0.90 19.80
CA THR A 127 22.46 0.28 20.62
C THR A 127 21.78 1.38 19.80
N ILE A 128 21.17 2.36 20.48
CA ILE A 128 20.42 3.43 19.82
C ILE A 128 21.27 4.21 18.79
N GLU A 129 22.55 4.43 19.10
CA GLU A 129 23.47 5.18 18.24
C GLU A 129 23.76 4.45 16.92
N LYS A 130 23.59 3.12 16.89
CA LYS A 130 23.87 2.28 15.71
C LYS A 130 22.65 1.98 14.86
N VAL A 131 21.45 2.28 15.35
CA VAL A 131 20.19 1.96 14.64
C VAL A 131 20.20 2.52 13.22
N SER A 132 20.50 3.80 13.05
CA SER A 132 20.52 4.44 11.73
C SER A 132 21.49 3.75 10.77
N SER A 133 22.71 3.44 11.21
CA SER A 133 23.72 2.80 10.37
C SER A 133 23.32 1.36 9.97
N VAL A 134 22.59 0.65 10.83
CA VAL A 134 22.05 -0.68 10.52
C VAL A 134 20.94 -0.58 9.48
N ILE A 135 20.01 0.37 9.64
CA ILE A 135 18.93 0.62 8.68
C ILE A 135 19.50 0.99 7.31
N ASP A 136 20.46 1.93 7.25
CA ASP A 136 21.10 2.34 6.00
C ASP A 136 21.79 1.16 5.28
N ARG A 137 22.46 0.29 6.05
CA ARG A 137 23.13 -0.91 5.50
C ARG A 137 22.15 -1.93 4.92
N ILE A 138 21.02 -2.16 5.59
CA ILE A 138 19.99 -3.12 5.16
C ILE A 138 19.18 -2.53 4.02
N ASN A 139 18.99 -1.21 4.01
CA ASN A 139 18.19 -0.45 3.04
C ASN A 139 16.79 -1.04 2.84
N PRO A 140 15.98 -1.12 3.91
CA PRO A 140 14.67 -1.78 3.86
C PRO A 140 13.68 -0.97 3.04
N SER A 141 12.73 -1.64 2.40
CA SER A 141 11.61 -1.02 1.68
C SER A 141 10.59 -0.39 2.64
N GLU A 142 10.54 -0.90 3.88
CA GLU A 142 9.65 -0.39 4.92
C GLU A 142 10.21 -0.68 6.30
N VAL A 143 10.00 0.25 7.24
CA VAL A 143 10.39 0.11 8.65
C VAL A 143 9.15 0.18 9.53
N ILE A 144 8.99 -0.81 10.40
CA ILE A 144 7.93 -0.87 11.42
C ILE A 144 8.56 -0.54 12.78
N VAL A 145 7.93 0.35 13.54
CA VAL A 145 8.32 0.67 14.91
C VAL A 145 7.16 0.39 15.85
N SER A 146 7.44 -0.14 17.05
CA SER A 146 6.43 -0.23 18.11
C SER A 146 6.16 1.15 18.69
N ASN A 147 4.90 1.44 18.98
CA ASN A 147 4.49 2.62 19.74
C ASN A 147 4.75 2.41 21.24
#